data_b1607120dd384baaad700a0f226f2014
#
_entry.id   b1607120dd384baaad700a0f226f2014
#
_cell.length_a   1.000
_cell.length_b   1.000
_cell.length_c   1.000
_cell.angle_alpha   90.00
_cell.angle_beta   90.00
_cell.angle_gamma   90.00
#
_symmetry.space_group_name_H-M   'P 1'
#
loop_
_entity.id
_entity.type
_entity.pdbx_description
1 polymer ?
#
loop_
_entity_poly.entity_id
_entity_poly.type
_entity_poly.pdbx_seq_one_letter_code
_entity_poly.pdbx_strand_id
1 'polypeptide(L)'
;SMTTDPIVIVGAARTPMGSFQGDFSSLAAHDLGGAAIKAAVERAGIAPDSVGEVLFGNCLMAGQGQAPARQAGFKGGLPQSTGAVTLSKMCGAGMEATILAHDQLVAGSRDVMVAGGMESMTNAPYLLKKGRAGYRMGHDKIFDHMMLDGLEDAYEAGRSMGTFGEDCAAKYQFTREQQDAFAIESVKRAQAATASGAFAAEITPVTVKTRKGEVTVSIDEGPAKAKLDKIASLKPAFKKDGTITAADRKSTRLNSSHITIS
;
A
#
# COMPACT_ATOMS: atom_id res chain seq x y z
N SER A 1 -3.79 35.50 -5.96
CA SER A 1 -3.05 35.26 -7.19
C SER A 1 -2.52 33.84 -7.14
N MET A 2 -2.85 33.01 -8.11
CA MET A 2 -2.20 31.73 -8.26
C MET A 2 -0.71 32.01 -8.41
N THR A 3 0.12 31.33 -7.62
CA THR A 3 1.57 31.44 -7.74
C THR A 3 1.96 30.94 -9.12
N THR A 4 2.83 31.67 -9.82
CA THR A 4 3.40 31.26 -11.10
C THR A 4 4.49 30.19 -10.92
N ASP A 5 4.87 29.92 -9.68
CA ASP A 5 5.89 28.92 -9.35
C ASP A 5 5.33 27.49 -9.51
N PRO A 6 6.03 26.62 -10.22
CA PRO A 6 5.59 25.26 -10.40
C PRO A 6 5.66 24.47 -9.09
N ILE A 7 4.64 23.67 -8.83
CA ILE A 7 4.72 22.64 -7.78
C ILE A 7 5.61 21.51 -8.30
N VAL A 8 6.60 21.12 -7.51
CA VAL A 8 7.60 20.11 -7.92
C VAL A 8 7.76 19.02 -6.87
N ILE A 9 8.18 17.85 -7.31
CA ILE A 9 8.56 16.73 -6.45
C ILE A 9 10.06 16.82 -6.21
N VAL A 10 10.46 17.03 -4.96
CA VAL A 10 11.87 17.21 -4.57
C VAL A 10 12.50 15.95 -4.00
N GLY A 11 11.71 14.97 -3.59
CA GLY A 11 12.20 13.68 -3.10
C GLY A 11 11.13 12.61 -3.19
N ALA A 12 11.55 11.38 -3.40
CA ALA A 12 10.67 10.22 -3.45
C ALA A 12 11.37 8.99 -2.88
N ALA A 13 10.61 8.16 -2.16
CA ALA A 13 11.08 6.89 -1.66
C ALA A 13 9.91 5.93 -1.45
N ARG A 14 10.20 4.65 -1.55
CA ARG A 14 9.29 3.58 -1.13
C ARG A 14 10.05 2.49 -0.39
N THR A 15 9.38 1.76 0.46
CA THR A 15 9.90 0.51 0.99
C THR A 15 9.86 -0.57 -0.09
N PRO A 16 10.60 -1.68 0.08
CA PRO A 16 10.30 -2.90 -0.65
C PRO A 16 8.85 -3.33 -0.41
N MET A 17 8.31 -4.10 -1.33
CA MET A 17 6.98 -4.69 -1.21
C MET A 17 7.02 -6.01 -0.50
N GLY A 18 6.43 -6.07 0.68
CA GLY A 18 6.20 -7.32 1.39
C GLY A 18 5.01 -8.11 0.83
N SER A 19 5.09 -9.42 0.94
CA SER A 19 3.94 -10.31 0.72
C SER A 19 3.05 -10.36 1.96
N PHE A 20 1.80 -10.78 1.77
CA PHE A 20 0.91 -11.11 2.89
C PHE A 20 1.56 -12.18 3.78
N GLN A 21 1.65 -11.92 5.09
CA GLN A 21 2.36 -12.75 6.06
C GLN A 21 3.84 -13.00 5.69
N GLY A 22 4.47 -12.07 4.99
CA GLY A 22 5.84 -12.17 4.52
C GLY A 22 6.84 -11.41 5.39
N ASP A 23 7.86 -10.87 4.74
CA ASP A 23 9.05 -10.29 5.39
C ASP A 23 8.73 -9.14 6.37
N PHE A 24 7.64 -8.40 6.15
CA PHE A 24 7.22 -7.28 7.00
C PHE A 24 6.11 -7.61 8.00
N SER A 25 5.85 -8.89 8.29
CA SER A 25 4.75 -9.31 9.17
C SER A 25 4.79 -8.69 10.58
N SER A 26 5.97 -8.38 11.10
CA SER A 26 6.15 -7.77 12.41
C SER A 26 6.07 -6.24 12.44
N LEU A 27 5.92 -5.59 11.28
CA LEU A 27 5.88 -4.14 11.17
C LEU A 27 4.45 -3.66 10.91
N ALA A 28 4.04 -2.63 11.65
CA ALA A 28 2.79 -1.92 11.37
C ALA A 28 2.90 -1.09 10.09
N ALA A 29 1.77 -0.71 9.50
CA ALA A 29 1.75 0.16 8.32
C ALA A 29 2.53 1.47 8.57
N HIS A 30 2.37 2.09 9.74
CA HIS A 30 3.08 3.32 10.08
C HIS A 30 4.59 3.15 10.36
N ASP A 31 5.09 1.93 10.58
CA ASP A 31 6.54 1.66 10.58
C ASP A 31 7.10 1.76 9.17
N LEU A 32 6.41 1.16 8.21
CA LEU A 32 6.78 1.22 6.79
C LEU A 32 6.63 2.65 6.25
N GLY A 33 5.52 3.31 6.58
CA GLY A 33 5.29 4.71 6.23
C GLY A 33 6.38 5.63 6.77
N GLY A 34 6.79 5.44 8.02
CA GLY A 34 7.87 6.20 8.65
C GLY A 34 9.22 6.02 7.94
N ALA A 35 9.56 4.79 7.57
CA ALA A 35 10.79 4.50 6.82
C ALA A 35 10.82 5.24 5.46
N ALA A 36 9.70 5.23 4.75
CA ALA A 36 9.57 5.91 3.46
C ALA A 36 9.60 7.44 3.60
N ILE A 37 8.91 8.01 4.60
CA ILE A 37 8.93 9.45 4.90
C ILE A 37 10.37 9.91 5.18
N LYS A 38 11.06 9.20 6.08
CA LYS A 38 12.45 9.52 6.42
C LYS A 38 13.33 9.58 5.18
N ALA A 39 13.30 8.53 4.38
CA ALA A 39 14.11 8.46 3.18
C ALA A 39 13.74 9.53 2.14
N ALA A 40 12.45 9.85 1.97
CA ALA A 40 12.02 10.87 1.03
C ALA A 40 12.50 12.26 1.46
N VAL A 41 12.39 12.61 2.74
CA VAL A 41 12.88 13.89 3.29
C VAL A 41 14.40 14.00 3.19
N GLU A 42 15.13 12.94 3.54
CA GLU A 42 16.59 12.90 3.39
C GLU A 42 17.03 13.09 1.93
N ARG A 43 16.37 12.42 0.99
CA ARG A 43 16.65 12.54 -0.46
C ARG A 43 16.31 13.91 -1.02
N ALA A 44 15.28 14.54 -0.48
CA ALA A 44 14.93 15.92 -0.84
C ALA A 44 15.99 16.93 -0.37
N GLY A 45 16.83 16.57 0.58
CA GLY A 45 17.84 17.49 1.17
C GLY A 45 17.23 18.63 1.96
N ILE A 46 16.00 18.47 2.47
CA ILE A 46 15.29 19.49 3.25
C ILE A 46 15.37 19.19 4.75
N ALA A 47 15.23 20.22 5.56
CA ALA A 47 15.12 20.06 7.00
C ALA A 47 13.75 19.47 7.36
N PRO A 48 13.67 18.49 8.29
CA PRO A 48 12.39 17.90 8.69
C PRO A 48 11.35 18.90 9.21
N ASP A 49 11.78 19.99 9.84
CA ASP A 49 10.93 21.04 10.38
C ASP A 49 10.35 21.97 9.30
N SER A 50 10.86 21.90 8.06
CA SER A 50 10.28 22.60 6.91
C SER A 50 8.99 21.93 6.41
N VAL A 51 8.74 20.66 6.77
CA VAL A 51 7.54 19.93 6.35
C VAL A 51 6.33 20.43 7.15
N GLY A 52 5.41 21.10 6.48
CA GLY A 52 4.20 21.64 7.10
C GLY A 52 3.14 20.60 7.39
N GLU A 53 3.01 19.60 6.55
CA GLU A 53 1.98 18.56 6.71
C GLU A 53 2.32 17.26 6.01
N VAL A 54 1.82 16.14 6.57
CA VAL A 54 1.82 14.81 5.99
C VAL A 54 0.40 14.43 5.59
N LEU A 55 0.18 14.08 4.34
CA LEU A 55 -1.05 13.47 3.87
C LEU A 55 -0.77 12.02 3.47
N PHE A 56 -1.27 11.07 4.25
CA PHE A 56 -1.02 9.64 3.98
C PHE A 56 -2.29 8.85 3.83
N GLY A 57 -2.38 8.13 2.70
CA GLY A 57 -3.40 7.14 2.44
C GLY A 57 -3.20 5.89 3.30
N ASN A 58 -4.29 5.41 3.90
CA ASN A 58 -4.31 4.16 4.65
C ASN A 58 -5.75 3.66 4.73
N CYS A 59 -6.02 2.45 4.24
CA CYS A 59 -7.37 1.90 4.19
C CYS A 59 -7.71 1.06 5.42
N LEU A 60 -6.79 0.22 5.85
CA LEU A 60 -6.99 -0.74 6.94
C LEU A 60 -6.49 -0.14 8.26
N MET A 61 -7.22 0.83 8.79
CA MET A 61 -6.79 1.64 9.93
C MET A 61 -7.05 1.02 11.29
N ALA A 62 -7.94 0.03 11.41
CA ALA A 62 -8.29 -0.57 12.69
C ALA A 62 -7.06 -1.19 13.37
N GLY A 63 -6.95 -0.98 14.68
CA GLY A 63 -5.88 -1.55 15.50
C GLY A 63 -4.54 -0.83 15.45
N GLN A 64 -4.39 0.23 14.66
CA GLN A 64 -3.13 0.97 14.55
C GLN A 64 -2.96 2.09 15.60
N GLY A 65 -3.97 2.37 16.39
CA GLY A 65 -4.00 3.53 17.27
C GLY A 65 -4.50 4.78 16.56
N GLN A 66 -4.39 5.93 17.22
CA GLN A 66 -4.85 7.20 16.67
C GLN A 66 -3.93 7.71 15.57
N ALA A 67 -4.52 8.30 14.55
CA ALA A 67 -3.84 9.09 13.53
C ALA A 67 -2.61 8.36 12.93
N PRO A 68 -2.80 7.26 12.18
CA PRO A 68 -1.68 6.50 11.62
C PRO A 68 -0.67 7.34 10.81
N ALA A 69 -1.13 8.33 10.04
CA ALA A 69 -0.24 9.23 9.31
C ALA A 69 0.66 10.06 10.24
N ARG A 70 0.15 10.49 11.41
CA ARG A 70 0.95 11.19 12.41
C ARG A 70 2.00 10.28 13.03
N GLN A 71 1.63 9.05 13.35
CA GLN A 71 2.60 8.05 13.84
C GLN A 71 3.70 7.79 12.81
N ALA A 72 3.35 7.67 11.53
CA ALA A 72 4.32 7.54 10.45
C ALA A 72 5.22 8.77 10.35
N GLY A 73 4.67 9.98 10.46
CA GLY A 73 5.43 11.22 10.45
C GLY A 73 6.49 11.26 11.56
N PHE A 74 6.12 10.92 12.79
CA PHE A 74 7.06 10.87 13.92
C PHE A 74 8.13 9.80 13.72
N LYS A 75 7.75 8.60 13.26
CA LYS A 75 8.72 7.54 12.94
C LYS A 75 9.63 7.92 11.78
N GLY A 76 9.18 8.78 10.89
CA GLY A 76 9.97 9.38 9.82
C GLY A 76 10.87 10.54 10.26
N GLY A 77 10.85 10.90 11.54
CA GLY A 77 11.70 11.97 12.10
C GLY A 77 11.13 13.38 11.95
N LEU A 78 9.85 13.52 11.62
CA LEU A 78 9.20 14.84 11.54
C LEU A 78 8.87 15.35 12.94
N PRO A 79 8.92 16.70 13.17
CA PRO A 79 8.68 17.28 14.47
C PRO A 79 7.18 17.30 14.84
N GLN A 80 6.89 17.60 16.09
CA GLN A 80 5.51 17.70 16.60
C GLN A 80 4.70 18.82 15.93
N SER A 81 5.37 19.83 15.39
CA SER A 81 4.75 20.93 14.67
C SER A 81 4.17 20.56 13.31
N THR A 82 4.66 19.47 12.70
CA THR A 82 4.15 18.99 11.42
C THR A 82 2.72 18.47 11.59
N GLY A 83 1.77 18.98 10.81
CA GLY A 83 0.42 18.44 10.72
C GLY A 83 0.39 17.06 10.08
N ALA A 84 -0.69 16.30 10.32
CA ALA A 84 -0.85 14.99 9.66
C ALA A 84 -2.31 14.65 9.45
N VAL A 85 -2.65 14.16 8.27
CA VAL A 85 -3.98 13.66 7.93
C VAL A 85 -3.85 12.25 7.36
N THR A 86 -4.59 11.33 7.95
CA THR A 86 -4.79 9.99 7.41
C THR A 86 -6.07 10.01 6.58
N LEU A 87 -5.99 9.58 5.33
CA LEU A 87 -7.15 9.58 4.43
C LEU A 87 -7.33 8.23 3.75
N SER A 88 -8.55 7.96 3.34
CA SER A 88 -8.88 6.76 2.59
C SER A 88 -9.71 7.08 1.36
N LYS A 89 -9.23 6.68 0.21
CA LYS A 89 -9.96 6.53 -1.05
C LYS A 89 -9.72 5.12 -1.57
N MET A 90 -9.85 4.15 -0.68
CA MET A 90 -9.53 2.76 -0.91
C MET A 90 -8.14 2.60 -1.56
N CYS A 91 -7.99 1.73 -2.55
CA CYS A 91 -6.70 1.50 -3.24
C CYS A 91 -6.08 2.75 -3.88
N GLY A 92 -6.87 3.81 -4.12
CA GLY A 92 -6.42 5.10 -4.64
C GLY A 92 -5.99 6.11 -3.57
N ALA A 93 -5.96 5.74 -2.29
CA ALA A 93 -5.73 6.67 -1.19
C ALA A 93 -4.37 7.39 -1.27
N GLY A 94 -3.30 6.70 -1.64
CA GLY A 94 -1.97 7.32 -1.81
C GLY A 94 -1.93 8.33 -2.96
N MET A 95 -2.61 8.06 -4.06
CA MET A 95 -2.75 8.99 -5.18
C MET A 95 -3.58 10.21 -4.79
N GLU A 96 -4.69 10.00 -4.08
CA GLU A 96 -5.53 11.10 -3.57
C GLU A 96 -4.77 12.00 -2.60
N ALA A 97 -3.94 11.42 -1.73
CA ALA A 97 -3.06 12.18 -0.84
C ALA A 97 -2.14 13.13 -1.63
N THR A 98 -1.60 12.65 -2.75
CA THR A 98 -0.73 13.44 -3.63
C THR A 98 -1.50 14.56 -4.33
N ILE A 99 -2.71 14.28 -4.81
CA ILE A 99 -3.58 15.30 -5.42
C ILE A 99 -3.93 16.39 -4.40
N LEU A 100 -4.36 16.01 -3.20
CA LEU A 100 -4.72 16.97 -2.14
C LEU A 100 -3.51 17.80 -1.67
N ALA A 101 -2.32 17.21 -1.62
CA ALA A 101 -1.09 17.93 -1.31
C ALA A 101 -0.80 18.99 -2.38
N HIS A 102 -0.89 18.64 -3.66
CA HIS A 102 -0.75 19.59 -4.75
C HIS A 102 -1.74 20.75 -4.60
N ASP A 103 -3.01 20.46 -4.35
CA ASP A 103 -4.05 21.47 -4.22
C ASP A 103 -3.80 22.42 -3.04
N GLN A 104 -3.30 21.91 -1.90
CA GLN A 104 -2.94 22.73 -0.74
C GLN A 104 -1.72 23.63 -1.02
N LEU A 105 -0.75 23.13 -1.76
CA LEU A 105 0.42 23.91 -2.20
C LEU A 105 -0.01 25.02 -3.17
N VAL A 106 -0.86 24.72 -4.15
CA VAL A 106 -1.42 25.73 -5.08
C VAL A 106 -2.22 26.79 -4.32
N ALA A 107 -2.99 26.39 -3.32
CA ALA A 107 -3.76 27.32 -2.48
C ALA A 107 -2.88 28.18 -1.55
N GLY A 108 -1.58 27.86 -1.42
CA GLY A 108 -0.67 28.55 -0.51
C GLY A 108 -0.90 28.23 0.96
N SER A 109 -1.59 27.14 1.26
CA SER A 109 -1.84 26.70 2.64
C SER A 109 -0.60 26.09 3.28
N ARG A 110 0.30 25.58 2.47
CA ARG A 110 1.59 24.98 2.85
C ARG A 110 2.61 25.29 1.78
N ASP A 111 3.89 25.21 2.15
CA ASP A 111 5.02 25.40 1.23
C ASP A 111 5.73 24.07 0.92
N VAL A 112 5.78 23.16 1.89
CA VAL A 112 6.38 21.84 1.76
C VAL A 112 5.48 20.80 2.42
N MET A 113 5.21 19.71 1.70
CA MET A 113 4.35 18.63 2.17
C MET A 113 4.96 17.25 1.87
N VAL A 114 4.60 16.28 2.69
CA VAL A 114 4.82 14.86 2.41
C VAL A 114 3.49 14.22 2.06
N ALA A 115 3.42 13.55 0.92
CA ALA A 115 2.23 12.83 0.49
C ALA A 115 2.58 11.40 0.09
N GLY A 116 1.69 10.48 0.34
CA GLY A 116 1.87 9.07 -0.03
C GLY A 116 0.83 8.17 0.61
N GLY A 117 1.25 6.96 0.93
CA GLY A 117 0.39 5.99 1.58
C GLY A 117 1.17 4.82 2.16
N MET A 118 0.48 4.04 2.94
CA MET A 118 1.01 2.86 3.62
C MET A 118 -0.10 1.85 3.84
N GLU A 119 0.24 0.58 3.91
CA GLU A 119 -0.71 -0.47 4.24
C GLU A 119 -0.02 -1.69 4.81
N SER A 120 -0.64 -2.34 5.78
CA SER A 120 -0.27 -3.67 6.24
C SER A 120 -1.50 -4.56 6.29
N MET A 121 -1.72 -5.34 5.26
CA MET A 121 -2.82 -6.30 5.20
C MET A 121 -2.62 -7.43 6.22
N THR A 122 -1.38 -7.81 6.47
CA THR A 122 -1.01 -8.84 7.46
C THR A 122 -1.46 -8.47 8.88
N ASN A 123 -1.36 -7.19 9.23
CA ASN A 123 -1.68 -6.71 10.57
C ASN A 123 -3.10 -6.14 10.71
N ALA A 124 -3.94 -6.27 9.68
CA ALA A 124 -5.36 -5.96 9.79
C ALA A 124 -6.02 -6.93 10.78
N PRO A 125 -6.69 -6.43 11.84
CA PRO A 125 -7.24 -7.27 12.87
C PRO A 125 -8.55 -7.94 12.46
N TYR A 126 -8.97 -8.92 13.24
CA TYR A 126 -10.35 -9.41 13.21
C TYR A 126 -11.24 -8.57 14.10
N LEU A 127 -12.50 -8.40 13.71
CA LEU A 127 -13.46 -7.50 14.32
C LEU A 127 -14.61 -8.27 14.99
N LEU A 128 -14.96 -7.86 16.18
CA LEU A 128 -16.16 -8.29 16.90
C LEU A 128 -17.20 -7.18 16.87
N LYS A 129 -18.03 -7.15 15.82
CA LYS A 129 -18.99 -6.04 15.58
C LYS A 129 -19.98 -5.81 16.70
N LYS A 130 -20.36 -6.86 17.41
CA LYS A 130 -21.27 -6.78 18.58
C LYS A 130 -20.57 -6.75 19.92
N GLY A 131 -19.24 -6.71 19.94
CA GLY A 131 -18.44 -6.80 21.17
C GLY A 131 -18.81 -5.75 22.21
N ARG A 132 -19.09 -4.52 21.81
CA ARG A 132 -19.46 -3.42 22.73
C ARG A 132 -20.81 -3.64 23.40
N ALA A 133 -21.78 -4.15 22.69
CA ALA A 133 -23.13 -4.45 23.23
C ALA A 133 -23.19 -5.82 23.92
N GLY A 134 -22.17 -6.65 23.73
CA GLY A 134 -22.08 -8.03 24.24
C GLY A 134 -22.76 -9.06 23.35
N TYR A 135 -22.19 -10.25 23.38
CA TYR A 135 -22.79 -11.44 22.75
C TYR A 135 -23.66 -12.14 23.78
N ARG A 136 -24.97 -12.04 23.65
CA ARG A 136 -25.91 -12.51 24.70
C ARG A 136 -25.96 -14.03 24.76
N MET A 137 -26.67 -14.68 23.84
CA MET A 137 -26.81 -16.13 23.78
C MET A 137 -26.72 -16.60 22.33
N GLY A 138 -26.04 -17.73 22.11
CA GLY A 138 -25.81 -18.29 20.79
C GLY A 138 -24.45 -17.88 20.20
N HIS A 139 -24.15 -18.44 19.04
CA HIS A 139 -22.92 -18.19 18.29
C HIS A 139 -23.00 -16.90 17.47
N ASP A 140 -21.85 -16.26 17.24
CA ASP A 140 -21.73 -15.14 16.30
C ASP A 140 -20.42 -15.23 15.53
N LYS A 141 -20.21 -14.31 14.60
CA LYS A 141 -19.06 -14.30 13.67
C LYS A 141 -18.02 -13.28 14.11
N ILE A 142 -16.76 -13.61 13.84
CA ILE A 142 -15.68 -12.64 13.75
C ILE A 142 -15.51 -12.25 12.29
N PHE A 143 -15.14 -11.00 12.03
CA PHE A 143 -14.99 -10.47 10.68
C PHE A 143 -13.53 -10.09 10.46
N ASP A 144 -12.97 -10.52 9.34
CA ASP A 144 -11.65 -10.09 8.90
C ASP A 144 -11.74 -8.65 8.38
N HIS A 145 -11.06 -7.71 9.05
CA HIS A 145 -11.03 -6.31 8.65
C HIS A 145 -10.49 -6.14 7.22
N MET A 146 -9.47 -6.92 6.84
CA MET A 146 -8.91 -6.87 5.49
C MET A 146 -9.97 -7.22 4.43
N MET A 147 -10.79 -8.24 4.69
CA MET A 147 -11.85 -8.65 3.77
C MET A 147 -13.01 -7.68 3.81
N LEU A 148 -13.58 -7.45 4.99
CA LEU A 148 -14.81 -6.66 5.16
C LEU A 148 -14.66 -5.21 4.66
N ASP A 149 -13.57 -4.54 5.04
CA ASP A 149 -13.39 -3.12 4.80
C ASP A 149 -12.44 -2.81 3.63
N GLY A 150 -11.77 -3.82 3.08
CA GLY A 150 -10.79 -3.62 2.02
C GLY A 150 -11.04 -4.38 0.72
N LEU A 151 -11.63 -5.57 0.76
CA LEU A 151 -11.69 -6.46 -0.40
C LEU A 151 -13.10 -6.93 -0.78
N GLU A 152 -14.09 -6.77 0.10
CA GLU A 152 -15.50 -7.07 -0.20
C GLU A 152 -16.24 -5.83 -0.69
N ASP A 153 -17.25 -6.07 -1.53
CA ASP A 153 -18.15 -5.02 -1.95
C ASP A 153 -19.03 -4.54 -0.78
N ALA A 154 -19.23 -3.23 -0.69
CA ALA A 154 -19.98 -2.65 0.41
C ALA A 154 -21.49 -2.92 0.33
N TYR A 155 -22.02 -3.20 -0.85
CA TYR A 155 -23.45 -3.36 -1.13
C TYR A 155 -23.83 -4.81 -1.35
N GLU A 156 -22.94 -5.61 -1.92
CA GLU A 156 -23.13 -7.06 -2.11
C GLU A 156 -22.26 -7.82 -1.09
N ALA A 157 -22.79 -8.00 0.11
CA ALA A 157 -22.05 -8.62 1.22
C ALA A 157 -21.45 -9.98 0.85
N GLY A 158 -20.16 -10.16 1.16
CA GLY A 158 -19.40 -11.37 0.84
C GLY A 158 -18.89 -11.44 -0.59
N ARG A 159 -19.21 -10.47 -1.44
CA ARG A 159 -18.72 -10.42 -2.81
C ARG A 159 -17.31 -9.83 -2.85
N SER A 160 -16.33 -10.62 -3.19
CA SER A 160 -14.93 -10.20 -3.30
C SER A 160 -14.66 -9.35 -4.54
N MET A 161 -13.76 -8.37 -4.45
CA MET A 161 -13.30 -7.57 -5.59
C MET A 161 -12.76 -8.40 -6.76
N GLY A 162 -12.20 -9.58 -6.51
CA GLY A 162 -11.76 -10.48 -7.56
C GLY A 162 -12.89 -11.00 -8.47
N THR A 163 -14.11 -11.08 -7.97
CA THR A 163 -15.27 -11.48 -8.80
C THR A 163 -15.67 -10.42 -9.82
N PHE A 164 -15.42 -9.13 -9.53
CA PHE A 164 -15.57 -8.05 -10.51
C PHE A 164 -14.52 -8.16 -11.63
N GLY A 165 -13.32 -8.65 -11.29
CA GLY A 165 -12.31 -9.00 -12.30
C GLY A 165 -12.79 -10.11 -13.23
N GLU A 166 -13.46 -11.14 -12.70
CA GLU A 166 -14.07 -12.20 -13.52
C GLU A 166 -15.20 -11.65 -14.41
N ASP A 167 -16.04 -10.75 -13.91
CA ASP A 167 -17.07 -10.09 -14.71
C ASP A 167 -16.46 -9.25 -15.84
N CYS A 168 -15.37 -8.54 -15.54
CA CYS A 168 -14.62 -7.79 -16.53
C CYS A 168 -14.02 -8.70 -17.60
N ALA A 169 -13.37 -9.79 -17.21
CA ALA A 169 -12.82 -10.78 -18.13
C ALA A 169 -13.90 -11.37 -19.03
N ALA A 170 -15.06 -11.71 -18.48
CA ALA A 170 -16.19 -12.22 -19.24
C ALA A 170 -16.76 -11.17 -20.21
N LYS A 171 -16.95 -9.93 -19.75
CA LYS A 171 -17.50 -8.83 -20.56
C LYS A 171 -16.64 -8.51 -21.77
N TYR A 172 -15.31 -8.48 -21.58
CA TYR A 172 -14.35 -8.15 -22.64
C TYR A 172 -13.75 -9.38 -23.31
N GLN A 173 -14.20 -10.58 -22.93
CA GLN A 173 -13.78 -11.86 -23.50
C GLN A 173 -12.27 -12.10 -23.44
N PHE A 174 -11.63 -11.68 -22.33
CA PHE A 174 -10.23 -12.00 -22.08
C PHE A 174 -10.09 -13.47 -21.76
N THR A 175 -9.23 -14.17 -22.51
CA THR A 175 -8.96 -15.59 -22.27
C THR A 175 -8.01 -15.77 -21.08
N ARG A 176 -7.98 -16.98 -20.52
CA ARG A 176 -7.02 -17.35 -19.49
C ARG A 176 -5.57 -17.19 -19.98
N GLU A 177 -5.29 -17.59 -21.20
CA GLU A 177 -3.97 -17.50 -21.80
C GLU A 177 -3.50 -16.04 -21.95
N GLN A 178 -4.38 -15.13 -22.34
CA GLN A 178 -4.07 -13.71 -22.40
C GLN A 178 -3.74 -13.12 -21.03
N GLN A 179 -4.50 -13.48 -20.02
CA GLN A 179 -4.28 -13.03 -18.63
C GLN A 179 -2.98 -13.60 -18.07
N ASP A 180 -2.70 -14.89 -18.28
CA ASP A 180 -1.45 -15.52 -17.86
C ASP A 180 -0.24 -14.91 -18.58
N ALA A 181 -0.34 -14.63 -19.87
CA ALA A 181 0.72 -13.97 -20.64
C ALA A 181 1.03 -12.57 -20.08
N PHE A 182 0.00 -11.80 -19.75
CA PHE A 182 0.16 -10.49 -19.12
C PHE A 182 0.83 -10.59 -17.75
N ALA A 183 0.38 -11.52 -16.91
CA ALA A 183 0.96 -11.75 -15.59
C ALA A 183 2.43 -12.18 -15.67
N ILE A 184 2.77 -13.08 -16.58
CA ILE A 184 4.14 -13.56 -16.83
C ILE A 184 5.03 -12.38 -17.26
N GLU A 185 4.59 -11.58 -18.22
CA GLU A 185 5.35 -10.43 -18.71
C GLU A 185 5.56 -9.40 -17.59
N SER A 186 4.54 -9.11 -16.80
CA SER A 186 4.63 -8.20 -15.64
C SER A 186 5.69 -8.67 -14.64
N VAL A 187 5.67 -9.96 -14.27
CA VAL A 187 6.66 -10.52 -13.34
C VAL A 187 8.07 -10.51 -13.95
N LYS A 188 8.23 -10.85 -15.24
CA LYS A 188 9.53 -10.78 -15.94
C LYS A 188 10.11 -9.37 -15.90
N ARG A 189 9.31 -8.35 -16.17
CA ARG A 189 9.74 -6.95 -16.11
C ARG A 189 10.18 -6.55 -14.70
N ALA A 190 9.42 -6.94 -13.68
CA ALA A 190 9.78 -6.65 -12.29
C ALA A 190 11.08 -7.36 -11.87
N GLN A 191 11.27 -8.62 -12.26
CA GLN A 191 12.51 -9.36 -12.02
C GLN A 191 13.70 -8.73 -12.74
N ALA A 192 13.54 -8.35 -14.01
CA ALA A 192 14.58 -7.68 -14.79
C ALA A 192 14.94 -6.30 -14.20
N ALA A 193 13.95 -5.51 -13.81
CA ALA A 193 14.17 -4.22 -13.15
C ALA A 193 14.89 -4.36 -11.80
N THR A 194 14.54 -5.38 -11.02
CA THR A 194 15.26 -5.69 -9.77
C THR A 194 16.71 -6.07 -10.05
N ALA A 195 16.95 -6.97 -11.01
CA ALA A 195 18.29 -7.45 -11.35
C ALA A 195 19.20 -6.36 -11.93
N SER A 196 18.63 -5.44 -12.72
CA SER A 196 19.37 -4.31 -13.31
C SER A 196 19.61 -3.15 -12.33
N GLY A 197 19.00 -3.18 -11.13
CA GLY A 197 19.06 -2.09 -10.16
C GLY A 197 18.17 -0.89 -10.51
N ALA A 198 17.22 -1.03 -11.45
CA ALA A 198 16.33 0.06 -11.86
C ALA A 198 15.50 0.63 -10.70
N PHE A 199 15.20 -0.18 -9.68
CA PHE A 199 14.48 0.26 -8.48
C PHE A 199 15.36 0.81 -7.36
N ALA A 200 16.69 0.77 -7.51
CA ALA A 200 17.62 1.18 -6.44
C ALA A 200 17.44 2.64 -6.01
N ALA A 201 17.11 3.52 -6.96
CA ALA A 201 16.91 4.93 -6.67
C ALA A 201 15.65 5.22 -5.85
N GLU A 202 14.63 4.37 -5.93
CA GLU A 202 13.36 4.59 -5.23
C GLU A 202 13.24 3.79 -3.93
N ILE A 203 13.81 2.60 -3.85
CA ILE A 203 13.73 1.74 -2.67
C ILE A 203 14.60 2.27 -1.52
N THR A 204 14.01 2.32 -0.33
CA THR A 204 14.74 2.44 0.93
C THR A 204 14.68 1.10 1.66
N PRO A 205 15.82 0.50 2.03
CA PRO A 205 15.84 -0.74 2.78
C PRO A 205 15.18 -0.58 4.15
N VAL A 206 14.56 -1.66 4.64
CA VAL A 206 13.93 -1.69 5.95
C VAL A 206 14.51 -2.84 6.78
N THR A 207 14.99 -2.52 7.98
CA THR A 207 15.51 -3.53 8.90
C THR A 207 14.38 -4.08 9.77
N VAL A 208 14.25 -5.40 9.78
CA VAL A 208 13.26 -6.14 10.54
C VAL A 208 13.95 -6.94 11.65
N LYS A 209 13.46 -6.79 12.87
CA LYS A 209 13.93 -7.61 14.00
C LYS A 209 13.25 -8.97 13.96
N THR A 210 14.04 -10.01 13.95
CA THR A 210 13.58 -11.40 14.00
C THR A 210 14.12 -12.12 15.24
N ARG A 211 13.63 -13.31 15.52
CA ARG A 211 14.17 -14.15 16.63
C ARG A 211 15.65 -14.53 16.43
N LYS A 212 16.13 -14.49 15.19
CA LYS A 212 17.52 -14.84 14.82
C LYS A 212 18.43 -13.62 14.66
N GLY A 213 17.93 -12.41 14.96
CA GLY A 213 18.64 -11.16 14.77
C GLY A 213 17.95 -10.22 13.80
N GLU A 214 18.65 -9.23 13.32
CA GLU A 214 18.14 -8.23 12.38
C GLU A 214 18.35 -8.70 10.94
N VAL A 215 17.33 -8.49 10.11
CA VAL A 215 17.37 -8.76 8.67
C VAL A 215 17.02 -7.47 7.92
N THR A 216 17.85 -7.08 6.98
CA THR A 216 17.58 -5.93 6.11
C THR A 216 16.91 -6.41 4.83
N VAL A 217 15.68 -5.96 4.59
CA VAL A 217 14.91 -6.22 3.37
C VAL A 217 15.11 -5.05 2.41
N SER A 218 15.59 -5.35 1.19
CA SER A 218 15.94 -4.34 0.18
C SER A 218 15.36 -4.61 -1.21
N ILE A 219 14.64 -5.72 -1.39
CA ILE A 219 14.02 -6.09 -2.66
C ILE A 219 12.54 -6.44 -2.49
N ASP A 220 11.78 -6.27 -3.56
CA ASP A 220 10.38 -6.63 -3.60
C ASP A 220 10.19 -8.15 -3.51
N GLU A 221 9.44 -8.60 -2.51
CA GLU A 221 9.31 -10.02 -2.18
C GLU A 221 8.52 -10.80 -3.24
N GLY A 222 7.46 -10.22 -3.78
CA GLY A 222 6.57 -10.89 -4.72
C GLY A 222 7.27 -11.36 -5.99
N PRO A 223 7.93 -10.47 -6.76
CA PRO A 223 8.69 -10.87 -7.95
C PRO A 223 9.83 -11.84 -7.65
N ALA A 224 10.54 -11.66 -6.54
CA ALA A 224 11.65 -12.52 -6.15
C ALA A 224 11.22 -13.98 -5.90
N LYS A 225 10.01 -14.20 -5.38
CA LYS A 225 9.44 -15.53 -5.07
C LYS A 225 8.54 -16.08 -6.17
N ALA A 226 8.30 -15.35 -7.26
CA ALA A 226 7.40 -15.78 -8.32
C ALA A 226 8.02 -16.90 -9.17
N LYS A 227 7.24 -17.96 -9.42
CA LYS A 227 7.60 -19.10 -10.27
C LYS A 227 6.81 -18.99 -11.57
N LEU A 228 7.45 -18.47 -12.62
CA LEU A 228 6.82 -18.21 -13.92
C LEU A 228 6.25 -19.47 -14.57
N ASP A 229 6.97 -20.57 -14.47
CA ASP A 229 6.59 -21.89 -15.01
C ASP A 229 5.30 -22.47 -14.41
N LYS A 230 4.89 -21.97 -13.23
CA LYS A 230 3.70 -22.44 -12.53
C LYS A 230 2.46 -21.61 -12.78
N ILE A 231 2.57 -20.46 -13.42
CA ILE A 231 1.44 -19.55 -13.60
C ILE A 231 0.31 -20.20 -14.38
N ALA A 232 0.60 -20.86 -15.49
CA ALA A 232 -0.40 -21.55 -16.31
C ALA A 232 -1.15 -22.67 -15.56
N SER A 233 -0.54 -23.25 -14.53
CA SER A 233 -1.13 -24.35 -13.74
C SER A 233 -1.92 -23.86 -12.51
N LEU A 234 -1.97 -22.56 -12.24
CA LEU A 234 -2.71 -22.02 -11.11
C LEU A 234 -4.23 -22.21 -11.29
N LYS A 235 -4.90 -22.56 -10.21
CA LYS A 235 -6.35 -22.65 -10.18
C LYS A 235 -6.99 -21.26 -10.12
N PRO A 236 -8.19 -21.09 -10.69
CA PRO A 236 -8.98 -19.88 -10.50
C PRO A 236 -9.16 -19.57 -9.00
N ALA A 237 -9.04 -18.28 -8.64
CA ALA A 237 -9.01 -17.86 -7.23
C ALA A 237 -10.37 -17.44 -6.69
N PHE A 238 -11.30 -16.99 -7.54
CA PHE A 238 -12.55 -16.35 -7.12
C PHE A 238 -13.81 -17.04 -7.61
N LYS A 239 -13.73 -17.83 -8.66
CA LYS A 239 -14.86 -18.53 -9.25
C LYS A 239 -14.40 -19.90 -9.72
N LYS A 240 -15.20 -20.98 -9.50
CA LYS A 240 -14.81 -22.36 -9.85
C LYS A 240 -14.39 -22.52 -11.30
N ASP A 241 -15.14 -21.89 -12.21
CA ASP A 241 -14.90 -21.89 -13.65
C ASP A 241 -14.34 -20.54 -14.15
N GLY A 242 -13.63 -19.84 -13.28
CA GLY A 242 -13.07 -18.53 -13.57
C GLY A 242 -11.73 -18.58 -14.28
N THR A 243 -11.21 -17.41 -14.59
CA THR A 243 -9.94 -17.22 -15.28
C THR A 243 -8.92 -16.41 -14.47
N ILE A 244 -9.37 -15.70 -13.42
CA ILE A 244 -8.50 -14.91 -12.54
C ILE A 244 -7.79 -15.81 -11.54
N THR A 245 -6.47 -15.69 -11.45
CA THR A 245 -5.63 -16.51 -10.57
C THR A 245 -4.88 -15.67 -9.54
N ALA A 246 -4.14 -16.33 -8.65
CA ALA A 246 -3.25 -15.66 -7.72
C ALA A 246 -2.10 -14.88 -8.41
N ALA A 247 -1.75 -15.21 -9.66
CA ALA A 247 -0.75 -14.50 -10.43
C ALA A 247 -1.23 -13.09 -10.82
N ASP A 248 -2.51 -12.93 -11.15
CA ASP A 248 -3.11 -11.64 -11.48
C ASP A 248 -3.04 -10.67 -10.30
N ARG A 249 -3.24 -11.16 -9.09
CA ARG A 249 -3.09 -10.36 -7.86
C ARG A 249 -1.66 -9.85 -7.65
N LYS A 250 -0.66 -10.61 -8.05
CA LYS A 250 0.76 -10.24 -7.88
C LYS A 250 1.22 -9.23 -8.92
N SER A 251 0.65 -9.27 -10.12
CA SER A 251 1.05 -8.40 -11.23
C SER A 251 0.39 -7.02 -11.18
N THR A 252 -0.80 -6.89 -10.60
CA THR A 252 -1.60 -5.66 -10.61
C THR A 252 -1.50 -4.81 -9.34
N ARG A 253 -0.75 -5.23 -8.34
CA ARG A 253 -0.49 -4.41 -7.16
C ARG A 253 0.50 -3.30 -7.47
N LEU A 254 -0.01 -2.25 -8.08
CA LEU A 254 0.64 -0.95 -8.07
C LEU A 254 0.54 -0.41 -6.65
N ASN A 255 1.70 -0.22 -6.07
CA ASN A 255 1.79 0.30 -4.72
C ASN A 255 1.56 1.76 -4.63
N SER A 256 1.06 2.16 -3.50
CA SER A 256 1.23 3.50 -3.01
C SER A 256 2.73 3.85 -2.98
N SER A 257 3.18 4.62 -3.94
CA SER A 257 4.49 5.26 -3.89
C SER A 257 4.43 6.39 -2.87
N HIS A 258 5.46 6.51 -2.06
CA HIS A 258 5.60 7.58 -1.09
C HIS A 258 6.36 8.74 -1.75
N ILE A 259 5.70 9.90 -1.91
CA ILE A 259 6.23 11.06 -2.63
C ILE A 259 6.25 12.25 -1.69
N THR A 260 7.37 12.98 -1.67
CA THR A 260 7.46 14.31 -1.06
C THR A 260 7.26 15.36 -2.14
N ILE A 261 6.33 16.28 -1.92
CA ILE A 261 5.98 17.36 -2.85
C ILE A 261 6.24 18.69 -2.16
N SER A 262 6.85 19.62 -2.87
CA SER A 262 7.06 20.99 -2.44
C SER A 262 6.59 22.01 -3.47
#